data_79de657a2a1f5c10f567bc680fa77487
#
_entry.id   79de657a2a1f5c10f567bc680fa77487
#
_cell.length_a   1.000
_cell.length_b   1.000
_cell.length_c   1.000
_cell.angle_alpha   90.00
_cell.angle_beta   90.00
_cell.angle_gamma   90.00
#
_symmetry.space_group_name_H-M   'P 1'
#
loop_
_entity.id
_entity.type
_entity.pdbx_description
1 polymer ?
#
loop_
_entity_poly.entity_id
_entity_poly.type
_entity_poly.pdbx_seq_one_letter_code
_entity_poly.pdbx_strand_id
1 'polypeptide(L)' 'MERHFEDSGLVPGAYVRHPDESDWGVGQVQSVIGGRVTVNFENRGKVVIMREHVALRVVDPSAKEKQ' A
#
# COMPACT_ATOMS: atom_id res chain seq x y z
N MET A 1 -18.70 13.45 -2.98
CA MET A 1 -18.38 12.94 -2.72
C MET A 1 -17.91 12.06 -2.88
N GLU A 2 -17.61 11.53 -3.01
CA GLU A 2 -17.18 10.76 -2.89
C GLU A 2 -16.49 10.19 -3.32
N ARG A 3 -16.08 10.04 -3.99
CA ARG A 3 -15.44 9.54 -4.43
C ARG A 3 -14.16 9.33 -4.36
N HIS A 4 -13.64 9.62 -4.16
CA HIS A 4 -12.28 9.45 -4.01
C HIS A 4 -11.96 8.58 -2.89
N PHE A 5 -12.68 7.60 -2.72
CA PHE A 5 -12.47 6.71 -1.66
C PHE A 5 -11.22 5.93 -1.80
N GLU A 6 -10.84 5.58 -3.01
CA GLU A 6 -9.65 4.84 -3.18
C GLU A 6 -8.47 5.63 -2.75
N ASP A 7 -8.52 6.91 -3.00
CA ASP A 7 -7.40 7.74 -2.64
C ASP A 7 -7.27 7.87 -1.16
N SER A 8 -8.38 7.91 -0.48
CA SER A 8 -8.31 8.13 0.95
C SER A 8 -7.75 6.92 1.68
N GLY A 9 -7.77 5.76 1.05
CA GLY A 9 -7.21 4.59 1.70
C GLY A 9 -5.70 4.50 1.56
N LEU A 10 -5.15 5.21 0.59
CA LEU A 10 -3.73 5.12 0.30
C LEU A 10 -3.02 6.31 0.91
N VAL A 11 -2.90 6.30 2.22
CA VAL A 11 -2.33 7.41 2.98
C VAL A 11 -1.22 6.87 3.85
N PRO A 12 -0.33 7.76 4.33
CA PRO A 12 0.74 7.30 5.23
C PRO A 12 0.17 6.56 6.41
N GLY A 13 0.76 5.45 6.74
CA GLY A 13 0.29 4.60 7.82
C GLY A 13 -0.61 3.48 7.35
N ALA A 14 -1.15 3.56 6.14
CA ALA A 14 -2.04 2.51 5.64
C ALA A 14 -1.25 1.23 5.37
N TYR A 15 -1.92 0.10 5.47
CA TYR A 15 -1.30 -1.18 5.14
C TYR A 15 -1.79 -1.61 3.76
N VAL A 16 -0.87 -2.13 2.96
CA VAL A 16 -1.17 -2.46 1.58
C VAL A 16 -0.48 -3.76 1.19
N ARG A 17 -0.91 -4.32 0.07
CA ARG A 17 -0.23 -5.44 -0.55
C ARG A 17 -0.02 -5.13 -2.01
N HIS A 18 1.06 -5.60 -2.56
CA HIS A 18 1.35 -5.44 -3.98
C HIS A 18 0.59 -6.53 -4.73
N PRO A 19 -0.20 -6.17 -5.73
CA PRO A 19 -1.06 -7.18 -6.39
C PRO A 19 -0.28 -8.23 -7.15
N ASP A 20 0.91 -7.91 -7.62
CA ASP A 20 1.69 -8.85 -8.40
C ASP A 20 2.87 -9.45 -7.66
N GLU A 21 3.13 -8.97 -6.47
CA GLU A 21 4.28 -9.45 -5.70
C GLU A 21 3.81 -9.88 -4.32
N SER A 22 3.04 -10.94 -4.30
CA SER A 22 2.47 -11.37 -3.02
C SER A 22 3.55 -11.81 -2.03
N ASP A 23 4.72 -12.19 -2.54
CA ASP A 23 5.81 -12.59 -1.66
C ASP A 23 6.35 -11.46 -0.82
N TRP A 24 6.08 -10.23 -1.22
CA TRP A 24 6.58 -9.09 -0.46
C TRP A 24 5.86 -8.93 0.87
N GLY A 25 4.70 -9.55 1.00
CA GLY A 25 3.95 -9.49 2.25
C GLY A 25 3.21 -8.16 2.38
N VAL A 26 2.81 -7.87 3.61
CA VAL A 26 2.10 -6.63 3.88
C VAL A 26 3.10 -5.50 3.98
N GLY A 27 2.78 -4.36 3.40
CA GLY A 27 3.61 -3.18 3.49
C GLY A 27 2.88 -2.06 4.19
N GLN A 28 3.63 -1.12 4.70
CA GLN A 28 3.04 0.06 5.31
C GLN A 28 3.47 1.28 4.52
N VAL A 29 2.50 2.08 4.14
CA VAL A 29 2.77 3.29 3.37
C VAL A 29 3.48 4.30 4.24
N GLN A 30 4.58 4.83 3.75
CA GLN A 30 5.36 5.81 4.50
C GLN A 30 5.11 7.21 3.98
N SER A 31 4.94 7.37 2.69
CA SER A 31 4.64 8.67 2.13
C SER A 31 3.91 8.52 0.81
N VAL A 32 3.13 9.53 0.48
CA VAL A 32 2.43 9.60 -0.80
C VAL A 32 2.66 10.99 -1.33
N ILE A 33 3.43 11.10 -2.39
CA ILE A 33 3.77 12.39 -2.96
C ILE A 33 3.49 12.34 -4.45
N GLY A 34 2.48 13.07 -4.88
CA GLY A 34 2.06 12.99 -6.26
C GLY A 34 1.65 11.56 -6.57
N GLY A 35 2.23 11.00 -7.59
CA GLY A 35 1.91 9.62 -7.96
C GLY A 35 2.84 8.60 -7.34
N ARG A 36 3.74 9.01 -6.45
CA ARG A 36 4.72 8.10 -5.87
C ARG A 36 4.34 7.72 -4.47
N VAL A 37 4.30 6.43 -4.20
CA VAL A 37 3.96 5.90 -2.89
C VAL A 37 5.15 5.11 -2.39
N THR A 38 5.70 5.53 -1.26
CA THR A 38 6.81 4.80 -0.65
C THR A 38 6.23 3.83 0.37
N VAL A 39 6.55 2.55 0.21
CA VAL A 39 6.00 1.51 1.06
C VAL A 39 7.12 0.66 1.60
N ASN A 40 7.03 0.28 2.84
CA ASN A 40 7.98 -0.63 3.45
C ASN A 40 7.29 -1.99 3.59
N PHE A 41 7.68 -2.96 2.77
CA PHE A 41 7.08 -4.28 2.77
C PHE A 41 7.84 -5.21 3.70
N GLU A 42 7.11 -6.10 4.35
CA GLU A 42 7.70 -7.00 5.33
C GLU A 42 8.86 -7.81 4.77
N ASN A 43 8.70 -8.32 3.57
CA ASN A 43 9.68 -9.22 2.99
C ASN A 43 10.45 -8.62 1.84
N ARG A 44 10.36 -7.32 1.66
CA ARG A 44 11.03 -6.68 0.54
C ARG A 44 11.76 -5.42 0.95
N GLY A 45 11.26 -4.73 1.99
CA GLY A 45 11.83 -3.48 2.42
C GLY A 45 11.18 -2.31 1.70
N LYS A 46 11.88 -1.19 1.67
CA LYS A 46 11.32 0.05 1.14
C LYS A 46 11.34 0.05 -0.38
N VAL A 47 10.21 0.34 -0.96
CA VAL A 47 10.04 0.37 -2.41
C VAL A 47 9.20 1.59 -2.76
N VAL A 48 9.52 2.24 -3.86
CA VAL A 48 8.71 3.34 -4.38
C VAL A 48 7.82 2.79 -5.47
N ILE A 49 6.53 2.97 -5.30
CA ILE A 49 5.53 2.44 -6.22
C ILE A 49 4.89 3.60 -6.97
N MET A 50 4.81 3.49 -8.29
CA MET A 50 4.11 4.51 -9.09
C MET A 50 2.66 4.06 -9.19
N ARG A 51 1.77 4.82 -8.57
CA ARG A 51 0.38 4.39 -8.48
C ARG A 51 -0.32 4.32 -9.83
N GLU A 52 0.20 4.97 -10.85
CA GLU A 52 -0.42 4.86 -12.16
C GLU A 52 -0.06 3.53 -12.84
N HIS A 53 0.93 2.83 -12.33
CA HIS A 53 1.34 1.55 -12.91
C HIS A 53 0.91 0.38 -12.04
N VAL A 54 0.75 0.58 -10.76
CA VAL A 54 0.44 -0.50 -9.83
C VAL A 54 -0.69 -0.07 -8.92
N ALA A 55 -1.74 -0.84 -8.89
CA ALA A 55 -2.88 -0.57 -8.01
C ALA A 55 -2.69 -1.33 -6.70
N LEU A 56 -2.03 -0.68 -5.75
CA LEU A 56 -1.82 -1.28 -4.45
C LEU A 56 -3.16 -1.58 -3.79
N ARG A 57 -3.23 -2.67 -3.07
CA ARG A 57 -4.44 -3.08 -2.41
C ARG A 57 -4.36 -2.71 -0.95
N VAL A 58 -5.25 -1.84 -0.51
CA VAL A 58 -5.28 -1.44 0.89
C VAL A 58 -5.91 -2.56 1.69
N VAL A 59 -5.26 -2.95 2.77
CA VAL A 59 -5.75 -4.05 3.60
C VAL A 59 -5.94 -3.56 5.01
N ASP A 60 -6.81 -4.26 5.72
CA ASP A 60 -7.09 -3.94 7.10
C ASP A 60 -5.90 -4.38 7.94
N PRO A 61 -5.41 -3.56 8.86
CA PRO A 61 -4.30 -3.98 9.71
C PRO A 61 -4.59 -5.25 10.47
N SER A 62 -5.84 -5.48 10.82
CA SER A 62 -6.15 -6.69 11.57
C SER A 62 -6.03 -7.93 10.70
N ALA A 63 -6.09 -7.79 9.38
CA ALA A 63 -5.93 -8.93 8.51
C ALA A 63 -4.51 -9.47 8.59
N LYS A 64 -3.58 -8.61 8.93
CA LYS A 64 -2.20 -9.02 9.04
C LYS A 64 -2.01 -9.98 10.20
N GLU A 65 -2.76 -9.78 11.25
CA GLU A 65 -2.65 -10.62 12.42
C GLU A 65 -3.44 -11.88 12.31
N LYS A 66 -4.43 -11.89 11.47
CA LYS A 66 -5.23 -13.03 11.38
C LYS A 66 -4.58 -14.12 10.67
N GLN A 67 -3.84 -14.12 9.94
CA GLN A 67 -3.20 -15.12 9.28
C GLN A 67 -3.77 -16.39 9.32
#